data_1becc9ee75716ac37b3b9258191c7a3c
#
_entry.id   1becc9ee75716ac37b3b9258191c7a3c
#
_cell.length_a   1.000
_cell.length_b   1.000
_cell.length_c   1.000
_cell.angle_alpha   90.00
_cell.angle_beta   90.00
_cell.angle_gamma   90.00
#
_symmetry.space_group_name_H-M   'P 1'
#
loop_
_entity.id
_entity.type
_entity.pdbx_description
1 polymer ?
#
loop_
_entity_poly.entity_id
_entity_poly.type
_entity_poly.pdbx_seq_one_letter_code
_entity_poly.pdbx_strand_id
1 'polypeptide(L)'
;MIYFIGGMKHREFKYFELIEKIRKSNQEITESFFDVDIKEEDKFLEKISFNSIFSTNELIVLKRAEKLKDLEKILDYMGTLDINNKEIIIDYFKEDGKIGVKLSKKLETM
;
A
#
# COMPACT_ATOMS: atom_id res chain seq x y z
N MET A 1 4.72 -4.69 7.14
CA MET A 1 4.63 -3.27 7.46
C MET A 1 3.85 -2.54 6.38
N ILE A 2 3.11 -1.52 6.75
CA ILE A 2 2.31 -0.74 5.80
C ILE A 2 2.98 0.61 5.59
N TYR A 3 3.22 0.96 4.33
CA TYR A 3 3.80 2.24 3.95
C TYR A 3 2.77 3.05 3.17
N PHE A 4 2.62 4.30 3.53
CA PHE A 4 1.76 5.22 2.81
C PHE A 4 2.61 6.30 2.16
N ILE A 5 2.56 6.38 0.84
CA ILE A 5 3.28 7.41 0.08
C ILE A 5 2.26 8.40 -0.47
N GLY A 6 2.25 9.59 0.10
CA GLY A 6 1.33 10.65 -0.30
C GLY A 6 2.06 11.93 -0.62
N GLY A 7 1.32 12.86 -1.21
CA GLY A 7 1.86 14.15 -1.58
C GLY A 7 2.21 14.25 -3.06
N MET A 8 2.72 15.40 -3.45
CA MET A 8 3.00 15.71 -4.85
C MET A 8 4.47 15.70 -5.20
N LYS A 9 5.29 16.40 -4.40
CA LYS A 9 6.72 16.54 -4.70
C LYS A 9 7.49 15.27 -4.34
N HIS A 10 8.30 14.81 -5.27
CA HIS A 10 9.21 13.67 -5.10
C HIS A 10 8.51 12.35 -4.80
N ARG A 11 7.19 12.25 -5.09
CA ARG A 11 6.44 11.02 -4.85
C ARG A 11 7.04 9.83 -5.59
N GLU A 12 7.31 9.98 -6.88
CA GLU A 12 7.88 8.91 -7.69
C GLU A 12 9.24 8.48 -7.19
N PHE A 13 10.09 9.45 -6.85
CA PHE A 13 11.42 9.17 -6.30
C PHE A 13 11.33 8.37 -5.01
N LYS A 14 10.46 8.80 -4.08
CA LYS A 14 10.27 8.09 -2.81
C LYS A 14 9.70 6.70 -3.02
N TYR A 15 8.81 6.55 -3.98
CA TYR A 15 8.21 5.26 -4.32
C TYR A 15 9.28 4.27 -4.80
N PHE A 16 10.08 4.65 -5.77
CA PHE A 16 11.13 3.79 -6.29
C PHE A 16 12.23 3.51 -5.27
N GLU A 17 12.58 4.50 -4.48
CA GLU A 17 13.57 4.34 -3.40
C GLU A 17 13.11 3.31 -2.38
N LEU A 18 11.83 3.37 -1.98
CA LEU A 18 11.26 2.43 -1.03
C LEU A 18 11.22 1.01 -1.58
N ILE A 19 10.80 0.85 -2.84
CA ILE A 19 10.79 -0.47 -3.49
C ILE A 19 12.19 -1.07 -3.53
N GLU A 20 13.19 -0.29 -3.92
CA GLU A 20 14.58 -0.76 -3.96
C GLU A 20 15.08 -1.17 -2.58
N LYS A 21 14.74 -0.40 -1.55
CA LYS A 21 15.11 -0.70 -0.18
C LYS A 21 14.51 -2.03 0.29
N ILE A 22 13.24 -2.26 -0.04
CA ILE A 22 12.55 -3.50 0.31
C ILE A 22 13.17 -4.68 -0.43
N ARG A 23 13.47 -4.53 -1.71
CA ARG A 23 14.11 -5.58 -2.51
C ARG A 23 15.48 -5.96 -1.98
N LYS A 24 16.27 -4.98 -1.56
CA LYS A 24 17.60 -5.23 -1.00
C LYS A 24 17.55 -5.95 0.33
N SER A 25 16.52 -5.68 1.13
CA SER A 25 16.34 -6.32 2.43
C SER A 25 15.81 -7.75 2.33
N ASN A 26 15.16 -8.09 1.21
CA ASN A 26 14.48 -9.37 1.01
C ASN A 26 14.79 -9.91 -0.38
N GLN A 27 15.83 -10.74 -0.50
CA GLN A 27 16.29 -11.24 -1.81
C GLN A 27 15.28 -12.14 -2.51
N GLU A 28 14.42 -12.81 -1.76
CA GLU A 28 13.41 -13.72 -2.31
C GLU A 28 12.00 -13.21 -2.07
N ILE A 29 11.74 -11.96 -2.47
CA ILE A 29 10.43 -11.36 -2.27
C ILE A 29 9.56 -11.55 -3.51
N THR A 30 8.30 -11.92 -3.30
CA THR A 30 7.29 -11.98 -4.36
C THR A 30 6.60 -10.62 -4.46
N GLU A 31 6.48 -10.10 -5.67
CA GLU A 31 5.92 -8.75 -5.89
C GLU A 31 4.58 -8.83 -6.61
N SER A 32 3.62 -8.03 -6.15
CA SER A 32 2.30 -7.91 -6.78
C SER A 32 1.89 -6.44 -6.82
N PHE A 33 1.43 -5.98 -7.98
CA PHE A 33 1.04 -4.59 -8.21
C PHE A 33 -0.41 -4.54 -8.63
N PHE A 34 -1.19 -3.70 -7.97
CA PHE A 34 -2.61 -3.50 -8.27
C PHE A 34 -2.88 -2.03 -8.50
N ASP A 35 -3.75 -1.71 -9.45
CA ASP A 35 -4.02 -0.34 -9.88
C ASP A 35 -5.52 -0.05 -9.77
N VAL A 36 -5.87 0.96 -8.97
CA VAL A 36 -7.27 1.37 -8.80
C VAL A 36 -7.86 1.89 -10.12
N ASP A 37 -7.03 2.49 -10.97
CA ASP A 37 -7.47 3.04 -12.25
C ASP A 37 -8.07 1.98 -13.18
N ILE A 38 -7.62 0.73 -13.06
CA ILE A 38 -8.17 -0.40 -13.81
C ILE A 38 -8.98 -1.34 -12.91
N LYS A 39 -9.48 -0.82 -11.81
CA LYS A 39 -10.42 -1.50 -10.90
C LYS A 39 -9.88 -2.79 -10.29
N GLU A 40 -8.63 -2.74 -9.84
CA GLU A 40 -7.98 -3.91 -9.21
C GLU A 40 -8.00 -3.88 -7.68
N GLU A 41 -8.79 -3.00 -7.06
CA GLU A 41 -8.86 -2.88 -5.60
C GLU A 41 -9.34 -4.16 -4.93
N ASP A 42 -10.28 -4.89 -5.55
CA ASP A 42 -10.76 -6.15 -4.99
C ASP A 42 -9.69 -7.24 -5.03
N LYS A 43 -8.91 -7.27 -6.10
CA LYS A 43 -7.77 -8.19 -6.23
C LYS A 43 -6.71 -7.88 -5.17
N PHE A 44 -6.49 -6.60 -4.91
CA PHE A 44 -5.58 -6.17 -3.84
C PHE A 44 -6.07 -6.68 -2.47
N LEU A 45 -7.36 -6.52 -2.18
CA LEU A 45 -7.95 -6.97 -0.92
C LEU A 45 -7.83 -8.50 -0.75
N GLU A 46 -8.06 -9.25 -1.81
CA GLU A 46 -7.86 -10.70 -1.78
C GLU A 46 -6.41 -11.06 -1.47
N LYS A 47 -5.48 -10.37 -2.13
CA LYS A 47 -4.05 -10.66 -1.96
C LYS A 47 -3.57 -10.38 -0.55
N ILE A 48 -3.96 -9.26 0.06
CA ILE A 48 -3.54 -8.93 1.42
C ILE A 48 -4.18 -9.82 2.47
N SER A 49 -5.35 -10.41 2.15
CA SER A 49 -6.08 -11.30 3.06
C SER A 49 -5.52 -12.73 3.05
N PHE A 50 -4.79 -13.08 2.01
CA PHE A 50 -4.31 -14.44 1.84
C PHE A 50 -2.95 -14.64 2.52
N ASN A 51 -2.86 -15.62 3.40
CA ASN A 51 -1.60 -16.00 4.04
C ASN A 51 -1.13 -17.32 3.45
N SER A 52 0.00 -17.28 2.73
CA SER A 52 0.59 -18.48 2.15
C SER A 52 1.15 -19.38 3.25
N ILE A 53 0.93 -20.68 3.11
CA ILE A 53 1.52 -21.68 4.00
C ILE A 53 3.03 -21.79 3.80
N PHE A 54 3.55 -21.23 2.72
CA PHE A 54 4.98 -21.30 2.38
C PHE A 54 5.81 -20.15 2.96
N SER A 55 5.19 -19.26 3.74
CA SER A 55 5.88 -18.19 4.49
C SER A 55 6.84 -17.33 3.65
N THR A 56 6.52 -17.09 2.39
CA THR A 56 7.35 -16.20 1.56
C THR A 56 7.05 -14.74 1.90
N ASN A 57 8.08 -13.90 1.86
CA ASN A 57 7.90 -12.47 1.98
C ASN A 57 7.24 -11.91 0.72
N GLU A 58 6.30 -10.99 0.90
CA GLU A 58 5.53 -10.41 -0.21
C GLU A 58 5.61 -8.89 -0.18
N LEU A 59 5.82 -8.31 -1.36
CA LEU A 59 5.66 -6.87 -1.60
C LEU A 59 4.36 -6.69 -2.37
N ILE A 60 3.42 -5.96 -1.80
CA ILE A 60 2.10 -5.73 -2.40
C ILE A 60 1.88 -4.23 -2.52
N VAL A 61 1.64 -3.76 -3.74
CA VAL A 61 1.51 -2.32 -4.02
C VAL A 61 0.12 -2.01 -4.55
N LEU A 62 -0.53 -1.02 -3.95
CA LEU A 62 -1.78 -0.46 -4.47
C LEU A 62 -1.48 0.91 -5.08
N LYS A 63 -1.59 1.01 -6.39
CA LYS A 63 -1.34 2.24 -7.14
C LYS A 63 -2.61 3.07 -7.28
N ARG A 64 -2.46 4.37 -7.31
CA ARG A 64 -3.54 5.33 -7.53
C ARG A 64 -4.66 5.21 -6.49
N ALA A 65 -4.26 5.03 -5.23
CA ALA A 65 -5.21 4.89 -4.13
C ALA A 65 -6.06 6.14 -3.92
N GLU A 66 -5.64 7.31 -4.41
CA GLU A 66 -6.40 8.56 -4.35
C GLU A 66 -7.72 8.50 -5.13
N LYS A 67 -7.85 7.52 -6.02
CA LYS A 67 -9.09 7.31 -6.78
C LYS A 67 -10.13 6.47 -6.05
N LEU A 68 -9.76 5.91 -4.90
CA LEU A 68 -10.69 5.16 -4.07
C LEU A 68 -11.60 6.12 -3.28
N LYS A 69 -12.89 5.79 -3.23
CA LYS A 69 -13.86 6.58 -2.46
C LYS A 69 -13.74 6.31 -0.97
N ASP A 70 -13.45 5.07 -0.59
CA ASP A 70 -13.46 4.61 0.79
C ASP A 70 -12.12 4.02 1.22
N LEU A 71 -11.04 4.75 0.98
CA LEU A 71 -9.70 4.30 1.38
C LEU A 71 -9.62 4.02 2.88
N GLU A 72 -10.33 4.81 3.70
CA GLU A 72 -10.34 4.63 5.16
C GLU A 72 -10.87 3.25 5.55
N LYS A 73 -11.86 2.73 4.83
CA LYS A 73 -12.40 1.38 5.09
C LYS A 73 -11.37 0.31 4.77
N ILE A 74 -10.60 0.50 3.71
CA ILE A 74 -9.52 -0.42 3.35
C ILE A 74 -8.44 -0.41 4.43
N LEU A 75 -8.06 0.76 4.92
CA LEU A 75 -7.08 0.88 5.99
C LEU A 75 -7.57 0.23 7.29
N ASP A 76 -8.85 0.39 7.63
CA ASP A 76 -9.45 -0.27 8.78
C ASP A 76 -9.38 -1.80 8.63
N TYR A 77 -9.71 -2.30 7.45
CA TYR A 77 -9.65 -3.73 7.17
C TYR A 77 -8.22 -4.26 7.31
N MET A 78 -7.26 -3.54 6.77
CA MET A 78 -5.84 -3.93 6.87
C MET A 78 -5.37 -4.04 8.32
N GLY A 79 -5.91 -3.18 9.20
CA GLY A 79 -5.59 -3.23 10.62
C GLY A 79 -6.06 -4.50 11.33
N THR A 80 -6.99 -5.25 10.73
CA THR A 80 -7.49 -6.51 11.30
C THR A 80 -6.72 -7.74 10.82
N LEU A 81 -5.79 -7.57 9.86
CA LEU A 81 -5.10 -8.69 9.23
C LEU A 81 -3.73 -8.94 9.85
N ASP A 82 -3.30 -10.18 9.74
CA ASP A 82 -1.91 -10.55 10.05
C ASP A 82 -1.08 -10.27 8.79
N ILE A 83 -0.19 -9.27 8.86
CA ILE A 83 0.64 -8.85 7.74
C ILE A 83 2.14 -9.01 8.04
N ASN A 84 2.49 -9.94 8.89
CA ASN A 84 3.88 -10.10 9.36
C ASN A 84 4.90 -10.35 8.23
N ASN A 85 4.52 -11.06 7.19
CA ASN A 85 5.41 -11.30 6.03
C ASN A 85 5.06 -10.42 4.84
N LYS A 86 4.34 -9.33 5.04
CA LYS A 86 3.92 -8.48 3.94
C LYS A 86 4.46 -7.07 4.09
N GLU A 87 5.02 -6.56 3.00
CA GLU A 87 5.35 -5.17 2.85
C GLU A 87 4.30 -4.58 1.92
N ILE A 88 3.44 -3.70 2.43
CA ILE A 88 2.31 -3.15 1.68
C ILE A 88 2.55 -1.66 1.45
N ILE A 89 2.52 -1.25 0.19
CA ILE A 89 2.69 0.15 -0.19
C ILE A 89 1.37 0.69 -0.74
N ILE A 90 0.88 1.76 -0.14
CA ILE A 90 -0.28 2.51 -0.62
C ILE A 90 0.25 3.78 -1.30
N ASP A 91 0.16 3.82 -2.63
CA ASP A 91 0.60 4.95 -3.41
C ASP A 91 -0.57 5.91 -3.65
N TYR A 92 -0.55 7.05 -2.95
CA TYR A 92 -1.63 8.01 -2.92
C TYR A 92 -1.12 9.35 -3.45
N PHE A 93 -1.50 9.69 -4.67
CA PHE A 93 -1.09 10.93 -5.32
C PHE A 93 -2.23 11.94 -5.33
N LYS A 94 -1.94 13.18 -4.95
CA LYS A 94 -2.86 14.31 -5.13
C LYS A 94 -2.08 15.51 -5.66
N GLU A 95 -2.62 16.17 -6.68
CA GLU A 95 -1.98 17.32 -7.31
C GLU A 95 -1.66 18.44 -6.32
N ASP A 96 -2.57 18.70 -5.39
CA ASP A 96 -2.38 19.75 -4.38
C ASP A 96 -1.56 19.30 -3.18
N GLY A 97 -1.17 18.02 -3.15
CA GLY A 97 -0.40 17.45 -2.05
C GLY A 97 -1.17 17.34 -0.74
N LYS A 98 -2.48 17.59 -0.75
CA LYS A 98 -3.29 17.61 0.47
C LYS A 98 -3.96 16.27 0.72
N ILE A 99 -3.89 15.83 1.96
CA ILE A 99 -4.61 14.66 2.44
C ILE A 99 -5.80 15.15 3.25
N GLY A 100 -6.99 14.62 2.98
CA GLY A 100 -8.18 15.02 3.73
C GLY A 100 -8.04 14.80 5.23
N VAL A 101 -8.73 15.60 6.03
CA VAL A 101 -8.64 15.54 7.50
C VAL A 101 -8.96 14.16 8.04
N LYS A 102 -10.00 13.53 7.50
CA LYS A 102 -10.44 12.19 7.94
C LYS A 102 -9.36 11.15 7.69
N LEU A 103 -8.76 11.16 6.51
CA LEU A 103 -7.69 10.23 6.16
C LEU A 103 -6.43 10.50 6.99
N SER A 104 -6.09 11.76 7.18
CA SER A 104 -4.93 12.15 8.00
C SER A 104 -5.05 11.61 9.43
N LYS A 105 -6.22 11.75 10.04
CA LYS A 105 -6.47 11.20 11.38
C LYS A 105 -6.36 9.70 11.42
N LYS A 106 -6.85 9.01 10.39
CA LYS A 106 -6.74 7.55 10.28
C LYS A 106 -5.28 7.12 10.23
N LEU A 107 -4.46 7.81 9.44
CA LEU A 107 -3.04 7.49 9.32
C LEU A 107 -2.28 7.70 10.63
N GLU A 108 -2.67 8.69 11.42
CA GLU A 108 -2.04 8.93 12.73
C GLU A 108 -2.27 7.79 13.73
N THR A 109 -3.37 7.03 13.57
CA THR A 109 -3.71 5.93 14.47
C THR A 109 -3.15 4.58 14.04
N MET A 110 -2.53 4.51 12.89
CA MET A 110 -1.98 3.25 12.34
C MET A 110 -0.53 2.97 12.77
#